data_bdcee0ad72d49f29fcc59057edae9d0e
#
_entry.id   bdcee0ad72d49f29fcc59057edae9d0e
#
_cell.length_a   1.000
_cell.length_b   1.000
_cell.length_c   1.000
_cell.angle_alpha   90.00
_cell.angle_beta   90.00
_cell.angle_gamma   90.00
#
_symmetry.space_group_name_H-M   'P 1'
#
loop_
_entity.id
_entity.type
_entity.pdbx_description
1 polymer ?
#
loop_
_entity_poly.entity_id
_entity_poly.type
_entity_poly.pdbx_seq_one_letter_code
_entity_poly.pdbx_strand_id
1 'polypeptide(L)'
;MLLAFLRKPATARTMKTYSFTIACAPAEGGRDSDQIVDALYETGCEDALVVERAGAFIVEFDREAATFAKAIFTAFDAICRAGLRPVRIEPDPLVSAAEIAERSGLTRAAISLYVKGSRGRGFPIPVARLGTTSPLWQWTEVMRWLQDNTSAPIKSDDFLLARWIDRANGILPGVIQRFRNERRHVC
;
A
#
# COMPACT_ATOMS: atom_id res chain seq x y z
N MET A 1 -47.26 -7.14 25.07
CA MET A 1 -46.07 -8.04 25.08
C MET A 1 -45.03 -7.41 24.14
N LEU A 2 -44.11 -6.64 24.71
CA LEU A 2 -43.19 -5.78 23.97
C LEU A 2 -41.87 -6.55 23.81
N LEU A 3 -41.54 -6.99 22.57
CA LEU A 3 -40.29 -7.63 22.23
C LEU A 3 -39.18 -6.57 22.12
N ALA A 4 -38.38 -6.47 23.19
CA ALA A 4 -37.14 -5.67 23.16
C ALA A 4 -36.10 -6.38 22.27
N PHE A 5 -35.85 -5.83 21.09
CA PHE A 5 -34.70 -6.19 20.27
C PHE A 5 -33.42 -5.75 21.00
N LEU A 6 -32.76 -6.68 21.67
CA LEU A 6 -31.41 -6.49 22.20
C LEU A 6 -30.45 -6.28 21.02
N ARG A 7 -30.14 -5.01 20.73
CA ARG A 7 -28.97 -4.67 19.92
C ARG A 7 -27.73 -5.25 20.62
N LYS A 8 -27.09 -6.25 20.00
CA LYS A 8 -25.75 -6.66 20.41
C LYS A 8 -24.87 -5.41 20.47
N PRO A 9 -24.13 -5.19 21.58
CA PRO A 9 -23.17 -4.09 21.63
C PRO A 9 -22.17 -4.29 20.49
N ALA A 10 -21.92 -3.24 19.73
CA ALA A 10 -20.85 -3.22 18.74
C ALA A 10 -19.56 -3.56 19.46
N THR A 11 -18.96 -4.70 19.14
CA THR A 11 -17.67 -5.11 19.67
C THR A 11 -16.70 -3.95 19.44
N ALA A 12 -16.11 -3.43 20.50
CA ALA A 12 -15.10 -2.38 20.42
C ALA A 12 -13.99 -2.91 19.48
N ARG A 13 -13.92 -2.35 18.26
CA ARG A 13 -12.89 -2.73 17.31
C ARG A 13 -11.54 -2.30 17.89
N THR A 14 -10.72 -3.27 18.21
CA THR A 14 -9.36 -3.04 18.69
C THR A 14 -8.61 -2.22 17.65
N MET A 15 -8.07 -1.07 18.06
CA MET A 15 -7.20 -0.26 17.24
C MET A 15 -5.89 -1.02 17.03
N LYS A 16 -5.37 -0.98 15.82
CA LYS A 16 -4.07 -1.55 15.46
C LYS A 16 -3.24 -0.47 14.76
N THR A 17 -1.95 -0.48 14.98
CA THR A 17 -1.01 0.34 14.21
C THR A 17 -0.73 -0.31 12.87
N TYR A 18 -0.82 0.46 11.81
CA TYR A 18 -0.52 0.07 10.44
C TYR A 18 0.63 0.91 9.90
N SER A 19 1.72 0.25 9.53
CA SER A 19 2.88 0.88 8.89
C SER A 19 2.76 0.77 7.38
N PHE A 20 2.82 1.89 6.69
CA PHE A 20 2.79 1.99 5.23
C PHE A 20 3.35 3.33 4.76
N THR A 21 3.75 3.39 3.51
CA THR A 21 4.31 4.58 2.90
C THR A 21 3.45 5.03 1.72
N ILE A 22 3.26 6.35 1.57
CA ILE A 22 2.60 6.94 0.42
C ILE A 22 3.59 7.86 -0.30
N ALA A 23 3.92 7.53 -1.54
CA ALA A 23 4.64 8.42 -2.42
C ALA A 23 3.68 9.45 -3.00
N CYS A 24 4.06 10.73 -2.92
CA CYS A 24 3.24 11.87 -3.30
C CYS A 24 3.99 12.79 -4.25
N ALA A 25 3.26 13.43 -5.15
CA ALA A 25 3.74 14.56 -5.92
C ALA A 25 3.16 15.86 -5.35
N PRO A 26 3.88 17.01 -5.46
CA PRO A 26 3.30 18.31 -5.15
C PRO A 26 2.07 18.56 -6.01
N ALA A 27 1.06 19.24 -5.46
CA ALA A 27 -0.04 19.76 -6.26
C ALA A 27 0.41 20.99 -7.07
N GLU A 28 -0.29 21.31 -8.15
CA GLU A 28 -0.04 22.52 -8.94
C GLU A 28 -0.24 23.76 -8.06
N GLY A 29 0.75 24.66 -8.01
CA GLY A 29 0.71 25.88 -7.19
C GLY A 29 1.77 25.95 -6.08
N GLY A 30 2.68 24.98 -6.02
CA GLY A 30 4.00 24.97 -5.37
C GLY A 30 4.09 25.58 -3.97
N ARG A 31 3.67 24.82 -2.94
CA ARG A 31 4.23 25.06 -1.59
C ARG A 31 5.67 24.57 -1.57
N ASP A 32 6.54 25.25 -0.83
CA ASP A 32 7.86 24.73 -0.51
C ASP A 32 7.77 23.55 0.48
N SER A 33 8.89 22.86 0.70
CA SER A 33 8.93 21.66 1.51
C SER A 33 8.51 21.90 2.96
N ASP A 34 8.90 23.04 3.55
CA ASP A 34 8.57 23.39 4.94
C ASP A 34 7.07 23.64 5.08
N GLN A 35 6.47 24.38 4.16
CA GLN A 35 5.02 24.63 4.10
C GLN A 35 4.21 23.34 3.93
N ILE A 36 4.75 22.34 3.20
CA ILE A 36 4.11 21.03 3.04
C ILE A 36 4.17 20.23 4.34
N VAL A 37 5.31 20.23 5.03
CA VAL A 37 5.46 19.55 6.33
C VAL A 37 4.49 20.15 7.35
N ASP A 38 4.43 21.47 7.47
CA ASP A 38 3.51 22.17 8.36
C ASP A 38 2.05 21.83 8.04
N ALA A 39 1.69 21.86 6.75
CA ALA A 39 0.34 21.53 6.31
C ALA A 39 -0.03 20.05 6.56
N LEU A 40 0.91 19.12 6.46
CA LEU A 40 0.69 17.71 6.79
C LEU A 40 0.42 17.56 8.30
N TYR A 41 1.19 18.22 9.15
CA TYR A 41 0.97 18.24 10.59
C TYR A 41 -0.42 18.78 10.92
N GLU A 42 -0.80 19.95 10.40
CA GLU A 42 -2.11 20.58 10.61
C GLU A 42 -3.30 19.72 10.13
N THR A 43 -3.09 18.86 9.14
CA THR A 43 -4.14 18.00 8.58
C THR A 43 -4.25 16.63 9.26
N GLY A 44 -3.45 16.37 10.32
CA GLY A 44 -3.50 15.14 11.12
C GLY A 44 -2.57 14.04 10.62
N CYS A 45 -1.36 14.43 10.17
CA CYS A 45 -0.26 13.52 9.87
C CYS A 45 0.85 13.59 10.94
N GLU A 46 0.48 13.75 12.20
CA GLU A 46 1.41 13.77 13.35
C GLU A 46 2.12 12.41 13.56
N ASP A 47 1.53 11.36 13.02
CA ASP A 47 2.01 9.99 13.01
C ASP A 47 2.84 9.64 11.77
N ALA A 48 3.32 10.65 11.02
CA ALA A 48 4.02 10.47 9.76
C ALA A 48 5.43 11.06 9.78
N LEU A 49 6.36 10.35 9.16
CA LEU A 49 7.67 10.86 8.75
C LEU A 49 7.61 11.29 7.29
N VAL A 50 8.08 12.52 7.01
CA VAL A 50 8.06 13.09 5.66
C VAL A 50 9.48 13.24 5.14
N VAL A 51 9.76 12.71 3.96
CA VAL A 51 11.05 12.83 3.27
C VAL A 51 10.82 13.34 1.85
N GLU A 52 11.50 14.41 1.47
CA GLU A 52 11.54 14.84 0.08
C GLU A 52 12.69 14.14 -0.65
N ARG A 53 12.39 13.58 -1.83
CA ARG A 53 13.39 12.96 -2.68
C ARG A 53 13.05 13.15 -4.15
N ALA A 54 13.98 13.77 -4.90
CA ALA A 54 13.83 14.00 -6.34
C ALA A 54 12.52 14.70 -6.73
N GLY A 55 12.05 15.65 -5.91
CA GLY A 55 10.80 16.39 -6.13
C GLY A 55 9.53 15.61 -5.79
N ALA A 56 9.65 14.44 -5.21
CA ALA A 56 8.53 13.68 -4.64
C ALA A 56 8.60 13.70 -3.11
N PHE A 57 7.44 13.65 -2.47
CA PHE A 57 7.31 13.49 -1.03
C PHE A 57 7.00 12.04 -0.69
N ILE A 58 7.80 11.46 0.18
CA ILE A 58 7.61 10.11 0.72
C ILE A 58 7.09 10.31 2.14
N VAL A 59 5.87 9.88 2.39
CA VAL A 59 5.19 10.03 3.68
C VAL A 59 5.01 8.64 4.29
N GLU A 60 5.78 8.34 5.32
CA GLU A 60 5.78 7.07 6.04
C GLU A 60 4.87 7.20 7.27
N PHE A 61 3.91 6.31 7.40
CA PHE A 61 2.92 6.32 8.47
C PHE A 61 3.07 5.12 9.40
N ASP A 62 2.89 5.38 10.70
CA ASP A 62 2.58 4.40 11.74
C ASP A 62 1.20 4.73 12.33
N ARG A 63 0.14 4.50 11.55
CA ARG A 63 -1.21 5.00 11.83
C ARG A 63 -2.07 4.01 12.57
N GLU A 64 -2.65 4.45 13.69
CA GLU A 64 -3.65 3.69 14.43
C GLU A 64 -5.03 3.77 13.76
N ALA A 65 -5.63 2.61 13.51
CA ALA A 65 -6.99 2.52 12.97
C ALA A 65 -7.66 1.19 13.32
N ALA A 66 -8.98 1.15 13.22
CA ALA A 66 -9.74 -0.09 13.39
C ALA A 66 -9.56 -1.08 12.21
N THR A 67 -9.14 -0.59 11.04
CA THR A 67 -8.85 -1.38 9.83
C THR A 67 -7.79 -0.68 8.99
N PHE A 68 -7.02 -1.47 8.22
CA PHE A 68 -6.05 -0.91 7.27
C PHE A 68 -6.70 0.02 6.24
N ALA A 69 -7.88 -0.34 5.73
CA ALA A 69 -8.62 0.52 4.80
C ALA A 69 -8.90 1.92 5.40
N LYS A 70 -9.25 1.99 6.69
CA LYS A 70 -9.48 3.26 7.37
C LYS A 70 -8.18 4.03 7.56
N ALA A 71 -7.07 3.35 7.90
CA ALA A 71 -5.74 3.97 8.00
C ALA A 71 -5.36 4.66 6.68
N ILE A 72 -5.43 3.93 5.58
CA ILE A 72 -5.15 4.47 4.24
C ILE A 72 -6.08 5.62 3.88
N PHE A 73 -7.40 5.47 4.09
CA PHE A 73 -8.37 6.52 3.72
C PHE A 73 -8.11 7.84 4.46
N THR A 74 -7.85 7.77 5.77
CA THR A 74 -7.56 8.97 6.57
C THR A 74 -6.22 9.60 6.21
N ALA A 75 -5.20 8.80 5.86
CA ALA A 75 -3.92 9.28 5.37
C ALA A 75 -4.07 10.00 4.03
N PHE A 76 -4.83 9.42 3.10
CA PHE A 76 -5.11 10.06 1.80
C PHE A 76 -5.82 11.40 1.95
N ASP A 77 -6.86 11.45 2.78
CA ASP A 77 -7.61 12.68 3.02
C ASP A 77 -6.69 13.79 3.56
N ALA A 78 -5.87 13.46 4.56
CA ALA A 78 -4.92 14.40 5.15
C ALA A 78 -3.87 14.89 4.13
N ILE A 79 -3.26 13.98 3.37
CA ILE A 79 -2.30 14.28 2.30
C ILE A 79 -2.91 15.23 1.24
N CYS A 80 -4.14 14.94 0.80
CA CYS A 80 -4.81 15.78 -0.20
C CYS A 80 -5.13 17.16 0.35
N ARG A 81 -5.54 17.28 1.62
CA ARG A 81 -5.77 18.57 2.29
C ARG A 81 -4.48 19.36 2.48
N ALA A 82 -3.38 18.70 2.75
CA ALA A 82 -2.06 19.33 2.82
C ALA A 82 -1.53 19.87 1.47
N GLY A 83 -2.22 19.59 0.37
CA GLY A 83 -1.83 20.07 -0.97
C GLY A 83 -0.88 19.13 -1.69
N LEU A 84 -0.77 17.89 -1.25
CA LEU A 84 -0.06 16.84 -1.94
C LEU A 84 -1.03 15.94 -2.74
N ARG A 85 -0.51 15.31 -3.77
CA ARG A 85 -1.22 14.35 -4.59
C ARG A 85 -0.62 12.95 -4.40
N PRO A 86 -1.32 12.02 -3.75
CA PRO A 86 -0.87 10.64 -3.64
C PRO A 86 -0.63 10.03 -5.03
N VAL A 87 0.49 9.35 -5.22
CA VAL A 87 0.87 8.71 -6.49
C VAL A 87 0.83 7.19 -6.34
N ARG A 88 1.35 6.68 -5.22
CA ARG A 88 1.53 5.26 -4.98
C ARG A 88 1.58 4.94 -3.50
N ILE A 89 1.06 3.79 -3.11
CA ILE A 89 1.25 3.21 -1.79
C ILE A 89 2.32 2.13 -1.88
N GLU A 90 3.26 2.16 -0.96
CA GLU A 90 4.30 1.15 -0.78
C GLU A 90 3.93 0.19 0.39
N PRO A 91 4.47 -1.03 0.41
CA PRO A 91 5.47 -1.57 -0.52
C PRO A 91 4.91 -1.87 -1.91
N ASP A 92 5.76 -1.74 -2.95
CA ASP A 92 5.38 -2.03 -4.33
C ASP A 92 4.72 -3.41 -4.45
N PRO A 93 3.52 -3.52 -5.05
CA PRO A 93 2.88 -4.80 -5.32
C PRO A 93 3.63 -5.64 -6.37
N LEU A 94 4.50 -5.02 -7.18
CA LEU A 94 5.37 -5.72 -8.12
C LEU A 94 6.73 -5.99 -7.49
N VAL A 95 7.17 -7.24 -7.55
CA VAL A 95 8.39 -7.72 -6.91
C VAL A 95 9.32 -8.45 -7.87
N SER A 96 10.61 -8.22 -7.75
CA SER A 96 11.66 -9.02 -8.38
C SER A 96 11.89 -10.34 -7.63
N ALA A 97 12.61 -11.29 -8.24
CA ALA A 97 12.99 -12.53 -7.57
C ALA A 97 13.81 -12.30 -6.29
N ALA A 98 14.61 -11.22 -6.25
CA ALA A 98 15.37 -10.86 -5.07
C ALA A 98 14.46 -10.37 -3.92
N GLU A 99 13.48 -9.51 -4.23
CA GLU A 99 12.49 -9.03 -3.27
C GLU A 99 11.54 -10.15 -2.80
N ILE A 100 11.20 -11.10 -3.68
CA ILE A 100 10.46 -12.30 -3.27
C ILE A 100 11.24 -13.07 -2.20
N ALA A 101 12.54 -13.28 -2.40
CA ALA A 101 13.38 -13.98 -1.43
C ALA A 101 13.42 -13.23 -0.09
N GLU A 102 13.64 -11.93 -0.13
CA GLU A 102 13.68 -11.07 1.05
C GLU A 102 12.36 -11.09 1.82
N ARG A 103 11.23 -10.79 1.15
CA ARG A 103 9.89 -10.72 1.78
C ARG A 103 9.39 -12.08 2.28
N SER A 104 9.76 -13.17 1.63
CA SER A 104 9.34 -14.53 2.02
C SER A 104 10.24 -15.21 3.05
N GLY A 105 11.42 -14.66 3.33
CA GLY A 105 12.44 -15.32 4.16
C GLY A 105 13.09 -16.54 3.50
N LEU A 106 12.86 -16.74 2.20
CA LEU A 106 13.47 -17.83 1.44
C LEU A 106 14.79 -17.39 0.80
N THR A 107 15.64 -18.35 0.44
CA THR A 107 16.90 -18.05 -0.24
C THR A 107 16.66 -17.68 -1.71
N ARG A 108 17.50 -16.81 -2.28
CA ARG A 108 17.48 -16.48 -3.72
C ARG A 108 17.61 -17.72 -4.61
N ALA A 109 18.38 -18.72 -4.17
CA ALA A 109 18.52 -20.00 -4.86
C ALA A 109 17.20 -20.76 -4.90
N ALA A 110 16.45 -20.81 -3.80
CA ALA A 110 15.12 -21.44 -3.75
C ALA A 110 14.15 -20.76 -4.71
N ILE A 111 14.08 -19.43 -4.69
CA ILE A 111 13.21 -18.67 -5.61
C ILE A 111 13.62 -18.92 -7.06
N SER A 112 14.92 -18.95 -7.40
CA SER A 112 15.38 -19.26 -8.75
C SER A 112 14.92 -20.65 -9.23
N LEU A 113 14.89 -21.66 -8.34
CA LEU A 113 14.41 -23.00 -8.68
C LEU A 113 12.89 -23.02 -8.94
N TYR A 114 12.11 -22.23 -8.19
CA TYR A 114 10.66 -22.08 -8.44
C TYR A 114 10.38 -21.39 -9.76
N VAL A 115 11.05 -20.27 -10.03
CA VAL A 115 10.91 -19.50 -11.29
C VAL A 115 11.27 -20.36 -12.52
N LYS A 116 12.29 -21.21 -12.41
CA LYS A 116 12.71 -22.13 -13.49
C LYS A 116 11.82 -23.36 -13.61
N GLY A 117 10.86 -23.56 -12.71
CA GLY A 117 10.04 -24.78 -12.67
C GLY A 117 10.79 -26.05 -12.25
N SER A 118 12.06 -25.92 -11.80
CA SER A 118 12.88 -27.04 -11.33
C SER A 118 12.45 -27.56 -9.96
N ARG A 119 11.70 -26.73 -9.21
CA ARG A 119 11.13 -27.06 -7.89
C ARG A 119 9.74 -26.44 -7.79
N GLY A 120 8.75 -27.22 -7.36
CA GLY A 120 7.36 -26.79 -7.30
C GLY A 120 6.74 -26.65 -8.71
N ARG A 121 5.43 -26.76 -8.81
CA ARG A 121 4.70 -26.57 -10.06
C ARG A 121 3.82 -25.33 -9.97
N GLY A 122 3.59 -24.67 -11.12
CA GLY A 122 2.64 -23.56 -11.20
C GLY A 122 3.08 -22.30 -10.47
N PHE A 123 4.40 -22.03 -10.35
CA PHE A 123 4.87 -20.73 -9.86
C PHE A 123 4.31 -19.63 -10.78
N PRO A 124 3.85 -18.47 -10.23
CA PRO A 124 3.28 -17.41 -11.03
C PRO A 124 4.18 -16.97 -12.20
N ILE A 125 3.58 -16.55 -13.28
CA ILE A 125 4.32 -15.95 -14.40
C ILE A 125 4.60 -14.47 -14.08
N PRO A 126 5.73 -13.89 -14.52
CA PRO A 126 5.98 -12.47 -14.34
C PRO A 126 4.99 -11.63 -15.14
N VAL A 127 4.59 -10.48 -14.58
CA VAL A 127 3.58 -9.58 -15.18
C VAL A 127 4.19 -8.32 -15.79
N ALA A 128 5.47 -8.04 -15.51
CA ALA A 128 6.19 -6.89 -16.06
C ALA A 128 7.65 -7.23 -16.33
N ARG A 129 8.31 -6.42 -17.14
CA ARG A 129 9.73 -6.58 -17.54
C ARG A 129 10.07 -7.97 -18.09
N LEU A 130 9.16 -8.62 -18.79
CA LEU A 130 9.27 -10.00 -19.30
C LEU A 130 10.51 -10.26 -20.17
N GLY A 131 10.94 -9.26 -20.92
CA GLY A 131 12.13 -9.34 -21.79
C GLY A 131 13.45 -8.96 -21.14
N THR A 132 13.51 -8.82 -19.82
CA THR A 132 14.72 -8.39 -19.10
C THR A 132 15.27 -9.48 -18.18
N THR A 133 16.47 -9.27 -17.66
CA THR A 133 17.08 -10.15 -16.65
C THR A 133 16.46 -9.99 -15.26
N SER A 134 15.56 -9.01 -15.08
CA SER A 134 14.89 -8.70 -13.80
C SER A 134 13.39 -8.56 -14.00
N PRO A 135 12.67 -9.64 -14.37
CA PRO A 135 11.22 -9.63 -14.47
C PRO A 135 10.56 -9.35 -13.12
N LEU A 136 9.30 -8.90 -13.16
CA LEU A 136 8.53 -8.58 -11.96
C LEU A 136 7.26 -9.42 -11.89
N TRP A 137 6.94 -9.87 -10.69
CA TRP A 137 5.77 -10.67 -10.34
C TRP A 137 4.80 -9.86 -9.49
N GLN A 138 3.53 -10.20 -9.58
CA GLN A 138 2.52 -9.69 -8.65
C GLN A 138 2.71 -10.35 -7.28
N TRP A 139 3.02 -9.55 -6.26
CA TRP A 139 3.34 -10.08 -4.92
C TRP A 139 2.21 -10.91 -4.33
N THR A 140 0.95 -10.48 -4.48
CA THR A 140 -0.21 -11.21 -3.97
C THR A 140 -0.38 -12.61 -4.59
N GLU A 141 -0.01 -12.79 -5.84
CA GLU A 141 -0.04 -14.10 -6.50
C GLU A 141 1.10 -14.99 -5.98
N VAL A 142 2.29 -14.41 -5.83
CA VAL A 142 3.45 -15.12 -5.26
C VAL A 142 3.16 -15.55 -3.83
N MET A 143 2.61 -14.67 -2.98
CA MET A 143 2.24 -15.00 -1.60
C MET A 143 1.27 -16.18 -1.54
N ARG A 144 0.24 -16.17 -2.38
CA ARG A 144 -0.73 -17.28 -2.45
C ARG A 144 -0.04 -18.58 -2.82
N TRP A 145 0.77 -18.56 -3.87
CA TRP A 145 1.50 -19.74 -4.29
C TRP A 145 2.46 -20.25 -3.19
N LEU A 146 3.16 -19.36 -2.52
CA LEU A 146 4.06 -19.71 -1.41
C LEU A 146 3.31 -20.33 -0.24
N GLN A 147 2.13 -19.84 0.13
CA GLN A 147 1.28 -20.41 1.17
C GLN A 147 0.84 -21.85 0.82
N ASP A 148 0.48 -22.09 -0.45
CA ASP A 148 -0.04 -23.37 -0.91
C ASP A 148 1.07 -24.41 -1.15
N ASN A 149 2.30 -24.00 -1.44
CA ASN A 149 3.36 -24.88 -1.94
C ASN A 149 4.62 -24.94 -1.07
N THR A 150 4.71 -24.11 -0.02
CA THR A 150 5.90 -24.04 0.84
C THR A 150 5.54 -23.85 2.30
N SER A 151 6.53 -23.97 3.18
CA SER A 151 6.41 -23.61 4.60
C SER A 151 6.90 -22.16 4.86
N ALA A 152 6.90 -21.30 3.87
CA ALA A 152 7.28 -19.90 4.06
C ALA A 152 6.36 -19.23 5.10
N PRO A 153 6.89 -18.43 6.04
CA PRO A 153 6.12 -17.84 7.13
C PRO A 153 5.29 -16.63 6.69
N ILE A 154 4.44 -16.84 5.67
CA ILE A 154 3.53 -15.79 5.17
C ILE A 154 2.34 -15.67 6.12
N LYS A 155 2.23 -14.55 6.82
CA LYS A 155 1.10 -14.29 7.71
C LYS A 155 -0.14 -13.87 6.93
N SER A 156 -1.31 -14.28 7.42
CA SER A 156 -2.60 -13.91 6.80
C SER A 156 -2.81 -12.38 6.79
N ASP A 157 -2.36 -11.68 7.83
CA ASP A 157 -2.47 -10.22 7.92
C ASP A 157 -1.60 -9.53 6.84
N ASP A 158 -0.40 -10.04 6.55
CA ASP A 158 0.48 -9.51 5.50
C ASP A 158 -0.14 -9.71 4.11
N PHE A 159 -0.81 -10.86 3.90
CA PHE A 159 -1.52 -11.12 2.65
C PHE A 159 -2.71 -10.17 2.45
N LEU A 160 -3.48 -9.93 3.51
CA LEU A 160 -4.59 -8.98 3.46
C LEU A 160 -4.09 -7.55 3.19
N LEU A 161 -3.00 -7.15 3.85
CA LEU A 161 -2.34 -5.86 3.64
C LEU A 161 -1.89 -5.70 2.18
N ALA A 162 -1.17 -6.67 1.64
CA ALA A 162 -0.71 -6.65 0.25
C ALA A 162 -1.87 -6.53 -0.75
N ARG A 163 -2.97 -7.24 -0.53
CA ARG A 163 -4.18 -7.14 -1.36
C ARG A 163 -4.83 -5.75 -1.30
N TRP A 164 -4.83 -5.11 -0.12
CA TRP A 164 -5.36 -3.76 0.02
C TRP A 164 -4.50 -2.73 -0.70
N ILE A 165 -3.17 -2.83 -0.57
CA ILE A 165 -2.22 -1.95 -1.27
C ILE A 165 -2.37 -2.10 -2.79
N ASP A 166 -2.42 -3.33 -3.28
CA ASP A 166 -2.60 -3.63 -4.70
C ASP A 166 -3.90 -3.01 -5.25
N ARG A 167 -5.02 -3.24 -4.56
CA ARG A 167 -6.31 -2.68 -4.93
C ARG A 167 -6.32 -1.15 -4.88
N ALA A 168 -5.75 -0.56 -3.83
CA ALA A 168 -5.69 0.89 -3.69
C ALA A 168 -4.85 1.53 -4.80
N ASN A 169 -3.69 0.95 -5.13
CA ASN A 169 -2.87 1.41 -6.25
C ASN A 169 -3.60 1.29 -7.60
N GLY A 170 -4.44 0.28 -7.79
CA GLY A 170 -5.26 0.12 -8.98
C GLY A 170 -6.33 1.20 -9.17
N ILE A 171 -6.88 1.74 -8.07
CA ILE A 171 -7.92 2.79 -8.13
C ILE A 171 -7.37 4.22 -8.04
N LEU A 172 -6.14 4.40 -7.55
CA LEU A 172 -5.48 5.70 -7.38
C LEU A 172 -5.55 6.59 -8.63
N PRO A 173 -5.24 6.12 -9.85
CA PRO A 173 -5.32 6.93 -11.04
C PRO A 173 -6.72 7.54 -11.26
N GLY A 174 -7.78 6.78 -11.00
CA GLY A 174 -9.16 7.24 -11.13
C GLY A 174 -9.56 8.25 -10.05
N VAL A 175 -9.09 8.05 -8.81
CA VAL A 175 -9.31 9.00 -7.71
C VAL A 175 -8.63 10.31 -8.00
N ILE A 176 -7.37 10.28 -8.43
CA ILE A 176 -6.60 11.48 -8.82
C ILE A 176 -7.31 12.25 -9.93
N GLN A 177 -7.86 11.56 -10.94
CA GLN A 177 -8.56 12.20 -12.04
C GLN A 177 -9.85 12.91 -11.57
N ARG A 178 -10.60 12.32 -10.63
CA ARG A 178 -11.79 12.94 -10.04
C ARG A 178 -11.45 14.24 -9.30
N PHE A 179 -10.43 14.21 -8.43
CA PHE A 179 -9.97 15.41 -7.72
C PHE A 179 -9.52 16.52 -8.67
N ARG A 180 -8.88 16.18 -9.80
CA ARG A 180 -8.51 17.13 -10.86
C ARG A 180 -9.73 17.80 -11.49
N ASN A 181 -10.76 17.03 -11.76
CA ASN A 181 -11.97 17.53 -12.41
C ASN A 181 -12.79 18.42 -11.48
N GLU A 182 -12.92 18.05 -10.20
CA GLU A 182 -13.67 18.81 -9.20
C GLU A 182 -13.05 20.19 -8.95
N ARG A 183 -11.70 20.28 -8.87
CA ARG A 183 -11.02 21.59 -8.72
C ARG A 183 -11.12 22.52 -9.94
N ARG A 184 -11.33 21.98 -11.15
CA ARG A 184 -11.54 22.80 -12.37
C ARG A 184 -12.92 23.45 -12.48
N HIS A 185 -13.85 23.04 -11.65
CA HIS A 185 -15.23 23.55 -11.64
C HIS A 185 -15.49 24.56 -10.52
N VAL A 186 -14.47 24.92 -9.75
CA VAL A 186 -14.52 25.87 -8.61
C VAL A 186 -13.75 27.18 -8.91
N CYS A 187 -13.32 27.38 -10.17
CA CYS A 187 -12.76 28.65 -10.64
C CYS A 187 -13.73 29.37 -11.57
#